data_10552a6271a6cc89f80930bd4a389aff
#
_entry.id   10552a6271a6cc89f80930bd4a389aff
#
_cell.length_a   1.000
_cell.length_b   1.000
_cell.length_c   1.000
_cell.angle_alpha   90.00
_cell.angle_beta   90.00
_cell.angle_gamma   90.00
#
_symmetry.space_group_name_H-M   'P 1'
#
loop_
_entity.id
_entity.type
_entity.pdbx_description
1 polymer ?
#
loop_
_entity_poly.entity_id
_entity_poly.type
_entity_poly.pdbx_seq_one_letter_code
_entity_poly.pdbx_strand_id
1 'polypeptide(L)'
;MSAIVIATKNGKCLPVLAASITMYLPDFFTVYLSGSGLILPKHRTITSDNTAVNFGDSYNNVVHQAIEDGHQDLLVCNDDIVFTPYTWQTLAEDLKRIPTEDRGWVATRSDYARGYQNIRFRHEGDRDGLRHASESAIVEVDVIAPICAWIESKNWVDFPPLNWYSDDIQCIDMQKKGLKHYISRAYVHHVGSQTTGHKPMELTQASIPWIRENRPELAELWFKSN
;
A
#
# COMPACT_ATOMS: atom_id res chain seq x y z
N MET A 1 16.64 -10.60 1.09
CA MET A 1 15.49 -11.30 1.73
C MET A 1 14.30 -10.38 1.64
N SER A 2 13.11 -10.92 1.41
CA SER A 2 11.89 -10.12 1.21
C SER A 2 10.93 -10.32 2.38
N ALA A 3 10.27 -9.26 2.80
CA ALA A 3 9.26 -9.29 3.85
C ALA A 3 7.88 -8.86 3.33
N ILE A 4 6.83 -9.42 3.90
CA ILE A 4 5.48 -8.87 3.81
C ILE A 4 5.23 -8.07 5.07
N VAL A 5 4.77 -6.84 4.92
CA VAL A 5 4.51 -5.92 6.04
C VAL A 5 3.02 -5.58 6.07
N ILE A 6 2.38 -5.83 7.19
CA ILE A 6 0.95 -5.66 7.40
C ILE A 6 0.72 -4.89 8.69
N ALA A 7 -0.13 -3.88 8.66
CA ALA A 7 -0.65 -3.24 9.85
C ALA A 7 -2.16 -3.48 9.94
N THR A 8 -2.64 -3.90 11.11
CA THR A 8 -4.06 -4.14 11.36
C THR A 8 -4.52 -3.42 12.62
N LYS A 9 -5.73 -2.90 12.59
CA LYS A 9 -6.38 -2.25 13.73
C LYS A 9 -7.42 -3.15 14.40
N ASN A 10 -8.09 -4.00 13.65
CA ASN A 10 -9.21 -4.80 14.16
C ASN A 10 -9.16 -6.28 13.77
N GLY A 11 -8.24 -6.67 12.89
CA GLY A 11 -8.00 -8.06 12.50
C GLY A 11 -9.13 -8.76 11.75
N LYS A 12 -10.21 -8.08 11.39
CA LYS A 12 -11.43 -8.73 10.83
C LYS A 12 -11.16 -9.51 9.54
N CYS A 13 -10.31 -8.98 8.67
CA CYS A 13 -10.00 -9.58 7.38
C CYS A 13 -8.77 -10.50 7.42
N LEU A 14 -8.03 -10.53 8.53
CA LEU A 14 -6.81 -11.33 8.66
C LEU A 14 -6.98 -12.81 8.32
N PRO A 15 -8.07 -13.51 8.68
CA PRO A 15 -8.22 -14.93 8.30
C PRO A 15 -8.24 -15.14 6.78
N VAL A 16 -8.89 -14.26 6.03
CA VAL A 16 -8.95 -14.34 4.56
C VAL A 16 -7.62 -13.96 3.94
N LEU A 17 -6.98 -12.91 4.44
CA LEU A 17 -5.63 -12.52 4.03
C LEU A 17 -4.64 -13.67 4.29
N ALA A 18 -4.64 -14.27 5.49
CA ALA A 18 -3.78 -15.39 5.86
C ALA A 18 -3.95 -16.60 4.93
N ALA A 19 -5.19 -16.95 4.61
CA ALA A 19 -5.48 -18.03 3.68
C ALA A 19 -4.90 -17.73 2.28
N SER A 20 -5.06 -16.50 1.78
CA SER A 20 -4.55 -16.12 0.46
C SER A 20 -3.02 -16.04 0.43
N ILE A 21 -2.36 -15.55 1.47
CA ILE A 21 -0.89 -15.58 1.61
C ILE A 21 -0.41 -17.03 1.54
N THR A 22 -0.96 -17.90 2.40
CA THR A 22 -0.56 -19.31 2.48
C THR A 22 -0.76 -20.06 1.16
N MET A 23 -1.76 -19.68 0.37
CA MET A 23 -2.12 -20.37 -0.87
C MET A 23 -1.34 -19.86 -2.08
N TYR A 24 -1.04 -18.55 -2.15
CA TYR A 24 -0.59 -17.93 -3.39
C TYR A 24 0.78 -17.24 -3.31
N LEU A 25 1.31 -17.01 -2.12
CA LEU A 25 2.62 -16.40 -1.99
C LEU A 25 3.70 -17.44 -1.66
N PRO A 26 4.94 -17.23 -2.15
CA PRO A 26 6.07 -18.11 -1.84
C PRO A 26 6.42 -18.14 -0.36
N ASP A 27 6.83 -19.30 0.13
CA ASP A 27 7.15 -19.55 1.55
C ASP A 27 8.42 -18.80 2.05
N PHE A 28 9.20 -18.20 1.14
CA PHE A 28 10.42 -17.47 1.50
C PHE A 28 10.16 -16.09 2.13
N PHE A 29 8.93 -15.60 2.07
CA PHE A 29 8.59 -14.35 2.73
C PHE A 29 8.54 -14.52 4.26
N THR A 30 9.19 -13.60 4.97
CA THR A 30 8.90 -13.37 6.39
C THR A 30 7.75 -12.37 6.49
N VAL A 31 6.77 -12.64 7.32
CA VAL A 31 5.60 -11.77 7.48
C VAL A 31 5.70 -11.00 8.79
N TYR A 32 5.67 -9.70 8.70
CA TYR A 32 5.64 -8.77 9.82
C TYR A 32 4.24 -8.22 9.98
N LEU A 33 3.69 -8.36 11.17
CA LEU A 33 2.35 -7.88 11.50
C LEU A 33 2.39 -6.91 12.68
N SER A 34 1.98 -5.67 12.46
CA SER A 34 1.62 -4.76 13.54
C SER A 34 0.17 -5.04 13.96
N GLY A 35 -0.01 -5.68 15.10
CA GLY A 35 -1.27 -6.20 15.59
C GLY A 35 -1.18 -7.70 15.95
N SER A 36 -2.31 -8.34 16.16
CA SER A 36 -2.40 -9.76 16.53
C SER A 36 -3.42 -10.53 15.69
N GLY A 37 -3.39 -11.85 15.79
CA GLY A 37 -4.43 -12.72 15.20
C GLY A 37 -4.09 -13.33 13.85
N LEU A 38 -2.86 -13.18 13.34
CA LEU A 38 -2.41 -13.83 12.12
C LEU A 38 -1.63 -15.11 12.44
N ILE A 39 -2.05 -16.23 11.87
CA ILE A 39 -1.35 -17.51 11.93
C ILE A 39 -1.10 -17.96 10.49
N LEU A 40 0.18 -18.14 10.14
CA LEU A 40 0.63 -18.56 8.81
C LEU A 40 1.47 -19.83 8.93
N PRO A 41 0.91 -21.02 8.62
CA PRO A 41 1.62 -22.30 8.83
C PRO A 41 2.91 -22.45 8.04
N LYS A 42 3.04 -21.75 6.89
CA LYS A 42 4.17 -21.87 5.98
C LYS A 42 5.16 -20.71 6.05
N HIS A 43 4.84 -19.64 6.76
CA HIS A 43 5.64 -18.43 6.77
C HIS A 43 6.12 -18.14 8.20
N ARG A 44 7.36 -17.69 8.33
CA ARG A 44 7.80 -17.08 9.58
C ARG A 44 6.98 -15.79 9.80
N THR A 45 6.29 -15.72 10.93
CA THR A 45 5.48 -14.55 11.30
C THR A 45 6.10 -13.89 12.53
N ILE A 46 6.32 -12.59 12.44
CA ILE A 46 6.78 -11.72 13.52
C ILE A 46 5.66 -10.73 13.80
N THR A 47 5.21 -10.70 15.05
CA THR A 47 4.12 -9.83 15.48
C THR A 47 4.59 -8.81 16.48
N SER A 48 4.12 -7.58 16.37
CA SER A 48 4.30 -6.53 17.35
C SER A 48 2.95 -5.92 17.74
N ASP A 49 2.84 -5.40 18.96
CA ASP A 49 1.62 -4.72 19.37
C ASP A 49 1.44 -3.43 18.54
N ASN A 50 0.24 -3.25 17.99
CA ASN A 50 -0.12 -2.01 17.31
C ASN A 50 -0.62 -0.97 18.32
N THR A 51 0.31 -0.22 18.89
CA THR A 51 0.00 0.88 19.81
C THR A 51 -0.17 2.22 19.09
N ALA A 52 0.08 2.28 17.79
CA ALA A 52 -0.01 3.50 17.00
C ALA A 52 -1.46 3.95 16.84
N VAL A 53 -1.67 5.26 16.87
CA VAL A 53 -2.99 5.88 16.78
C VAL A 53 -3.41 6.23 15.35
N ASN A 54 -2.49 6.14 14.41
CA ASN A 54 -2.71 6.47 13.01
C ASN A 54 -2.08 5.45 12.06
N PHE A 55 -2.46 5.53 10.79
CA PHE A 55 -1.98 4.66 9.72
C PHE A 55 -0.46 4.77 9.52
N GLY A 56 0.06 6.00 9.41
CA GLY A 56 1.48 6.22 9.12
C GLY A 56 2.39 5.56 10.14
N ASP A 57 2.19 5.84 11.43
CA ASP A 57 3.01 5.27 12.50
C ASP A 57 2.86 3.76 12.61
N SER A 58 1.64 3.22 12.35
CA SER A 58 1.42 1.77 12.36
C SER A 58 2.30 1.06 11.34
N TYR A 59 2.43 1.62 10.14
CA TYR A 59 3.29 1.05 9.10
C TYR A 59 4.76 1.32 9.33
N ASN A 60 5.15 2.55 9.72
CA ASN A 60 6.55 2.89 9.96
C ASN A 60 7.17 1.94 11.00
N ASN A 61 6.47 1.69 12.10
CA ASN A 61 6.97 0.82 13.17
C ASN A 61 7.29 -0.60 12.67
N VAL A 62 6.38 -1.20 11.91
CA VAL A 62 6.56 -2.57 11.44
C VAL A 62 7.51 -2.66 10.26
N VAL A 63 7.60 -1.62 9.43
CA VAL A 63 8.57 -1.51 8.34
C VAL A 63 9.99 -1.38 8.89
N HIS A 64 10.20 -0.50 9.86
CA HIS A 64 11.52 -0.33 10.50
C HIS A 64 12.02 -1.64 11.09
N GLN A 65 11.16 -2.41 11.78
CA GLN A 65 11.53 -3.72 12.28
C GLN A 65 11.98 -4.67 11.17
N ALA A 66 11.27 -4.71 10.03
CA ALA A 66 11.65 -5.54 8.90
C ALA A 66 12.99 -5.10 8.28
N ILE A 67 13.24 -3.79 8.22
CA ILE A 67 14.51 -3.23 7.73
C ILE A 67 15.66 -3.57 8.69
N GLU A 68 15.47 -3.40 9.99
CA GLU A 68 16.45 -3.73 11.03
C GLU A 68 16.82 -5.22 11.02
N ASP A 69 15.88 -6.10 10.72
CA ASP A 69 16.10 -7.54 10.54
C ASP A 69 16.78 -7.88 9.19
N GLY A 70 17.14 -6.86 8.37
CA GLY A 70 17.94 -7.00 7.15
C GLY A 70 17.15 -7.34 5.89
N HIS A 71 15.84 -7.14 5.88
CA HIS A 71 15.04 -7.31 4.66
C HIS A 71 15.29 -6.15 3.68
N GLN A 72 15.64 -6.50 2.44
CA GLN A 72 15.98 -5.54 1.39
C GLN A 72 14.76 -5.14 0.54
N ASP A 73 13.74 -5.99 0.52
CA ASP A 73 12.53 -5.83 -0.27
C ASP A 73 11.32 -5.98 0.64
N LEU A 74 10.38 -5.08 0.51
CA LEU A 74 9.16 -5.04 1.31
C LEU A 74 7.94 -5.10 0.39
N LEU A 75 7.00 -5.98 0.70
CA LEU A 75 5.65 -5.99 0.15
C LEU A 75 4.70 -5.45 1.23
N VAL A 76 4.38 -4.18 1.16
CA VAL A 76 3.50 -3.50 2.11
C VAL A 76 2.05 -3.76 1.72
N CYS A 77 1.25 -4.26 2.64
CA CYS A 77 -0.12 -4.71 2.37
C CYS A 77 -1.12 -4.21 3.42
N ASN A 78 -2.30 -3.84 2.97
CA ASN A 78 -3.44 -3.68 3.86
C ASN A 78 -3.91 -5.04 4.40
N ASP A 79 -4.60 -5.03 5.54
CA ASP A 79 -5.14 -6.24 6.18
C ASP A 79 -6.44 -6.74 5.53
N ASP A 80 -7.05 -5.98 4.62
CA ASP A 80 -8.31 -6.26 3.94
C ASP A 80 -8.15 -6.58 2.44
N ILE A 81 -7.02 -7.21 2.08
CA ILE A 81 -6.78 -7.69 0.71
C ILE A 81 -6.81 -9.21 0.61
N VAL A 82 -6.97 -9.69 -0.61
CA VAL A 82 -6.88 -11.11 -0.97
C VAL A 82 -5.94 -11.26 -2.16
N PHE A 83 -4.87 -12.01 -1.99
CA PHE A 83 -3.98 -12.38 -3.08
C PHE A 83 -4.68 -13.34 -4.04
N THR A 84 -4.31 -13.30 -5.31
CA THR A 84 -4.81 -14.19 -6.36
C THR A 84 -3.68 -15.13 -6.85
N PRO A 85 -3.98 -16.21 -7.59
CA PRO A 85 -2.98 -17.16 -8.04
C PRO A 85 -1.81 -16.53 -8.81
N TYR A 86 -2.03 -15.43 -9.51
CA TYR A 86 -1.03 -14.78 -10.38
C TYR A 86 -0.47 -13.48 -9.80
N THR A 87 -0.90 -13.03 -8.63
CA THR A 87 -0.48 -11.74 -8.06
C THR A 87 1.04 -11.65 -7.98
N TRP A 88 1.68 -12.60 -7.29
CA TRP A 88 3.13 -12.57 -7.09
C TRP A 88 3.90 -12.79 -8.39
N GLN A 89 3.51 -13.75 -9.19
CA GLN A 89 4.18 -14.03 -10.45
C GLN A 89 4.20 -12.80 -11.36
N THR A 90 3.05 -12.16 -11.55
CA THR A 90 2.93 -10.97 -12.39
C THR A 90 3.72 -9.79 -11.81
N LEU A 91 3.65 -9.57 -10.48
CA LEU A 91 4.43 -8.52 -9.83
C LEU A 91 5.93 -8.74 -10.02
N ALA A 92 6.42 -9.96 -9.80
CA ALA A 92 7.83 -10.31 -9.96
C ALA A 92 8.32 -10.18 -11.41
N GLU A 93 7.46 -10.46 -12.40
CA GLU A 93 7.77 -10.22 -13.81
C GLU A 93 7.86 -8.71 -14.13
N ASP A 94 6.95 -7.91 -13.59
CA ASP A 94 6.93 -6.47 -13.80
C ASP A 94 8.11 -5.78 -13.13
N LEU A 95 8.49 -6.21 -11.93
CA LEU A 95 9.68 -5.72 -11.22
C LEU A 95 10.97 -5.88 -12.03
N LYS A 96 11.08 -6.91 -12.88
CA LYS A 96 12.22 -7.09 -13.79
C LYS A 96 12.24 -6.13 -14.97
N ARG A 97 11.09 -5.52 -15.29
CA ARG A 97 10.92 -4.59 -16.43
C ARG A 97 11.05 -3.13 -16.01
N ILE A 98 10.78 -2.83 -14.75
CA ILE A 98 10.87 -1.48 -14.22
C ILE A 98 12.33 -1.19 -13.87
N PRO A 99 12.91 -0.07 -14.32
CA PRO A 99 14.26 0.35 -13.94
C PRO A 99 14.43 0.36 -12.40
N THR A 100 15.61 -0.03 -11.93
CA THR A 100 15.89 -0.15 -10.49
C THR A 100 16.46 1.13 -9.90
N GLU A 101 17.04 2.00 -10.73
CA GLU A 101 17.83 3.15 -10.29
C GLU A 101 16.99 4.21 -9.59
N ASP A 102 15.78 4.44 -10.10
CA ASP A 102 14.85 5.46 -9.61
C ASP A 102 13.50 4.85 -9.16
N ARG A 103 13.48 3.54 -8.89
CA ARG A 103 12.26 2.81 -8.55
C ARG A 103 11.80 3.11 -7.12
N GLY A 104 10.67 3.78 -7.00
CA GLY A 104 9.93 3.96 -5.77
C GLY A 104 8.93 2.81 -5.55
N TRP A 105 7.68 3.14 -5.33
CA TRP A 105 6.61 2.15 -5.19
C TRP A 105 6.28 1.43 -6.49
N VAL A 106 6.04 0.13 -6.40
CA VAL A 106 5.41 -0.67 -7.45
C VAL A 106 4.13 -1.28 -6.89
N ALA A 107 3.00 -0.64 -7.14
CA ALA A 107 1.71 -1.02 -6.58
C ALA A 107 0.96 -2.02 -7.48
N THR A 108 0.19 -2.91 -6.88
CA THR A 108 -0.76 -3.76 -7.60
C THR A 108 -2.00 -2.98 -7.99
N ARG A 109 -2.73 -3.48 -8.98
CA ARG A 109 -4.11 -3.07 -9.26
C ARG A 109 -5.06 -3.69 -8.25
N SER A 110 -6.21 -3.05 -8.09
CA SER A 110 -7.26 -3.51 -7.20
C SER A 110 -8.63 -3.07 -7.71
N ASP A 111 -9.68 -3.70 -7.26
CA ASP A 111 -11.07 -3.34 -7.57
C ASP A 111 -11.63 -2.24 -6.66
N TYR A 112 -10.84 -1.79 -5.69
CA TYR A 112 -11.17 -0.66 -4.83
C TYR A 112 -9.92 0.15 -4.52
N ALA A 113 -9.56 1.05 -5.40
CA ALA A 113 -8.39 1.92 -5.32
C ALA A 113 -8.66 3.24 -6.07
N ARG A 114 -7.69 4.15 -6.09
CA ARG A 114 -7.76 5.40 -6.84
C ARG A 114 -7.13 5.29 -8.24
N GLY A 115 -7.57 6.14 -9.13
CA GLY A 115 -6.95 6.38 -10.44
C GLY A 115 -6.71 5.11 -11.25
N TYR A 116 -5.53 5.00 -11.86
CA TYR A 116 -5.12 3.86 -12.68
C TYR A 116 -4.94 2.55 -11.89
N GLN A 117 -4.80 2.62 -10.57
CA GLN A 117 -4.71 1.45 -9.71
C GLN A 117 -6.04 0.71 -9.60
N ASN A 118 -7.17 1.41 -9.79
CA ASN A 118 -8.50 0.80 -9.79
C ASN A 118 -8.79 0.14 -11.14
N ILE A 119 -9.15 -1.15 -11.12
CA ILE A 119 -9.60 -1.87 -12.32
C ILE A 119 -11.02 -1.48 -12.75
N ARG A 120 -11.82 -0.95 -11.83
CA ARG A 120 -13.16 -0.43 -12.13
C ARG A 120 -13.04 1.01 -12.61
N PHE A 121 -13.77 1.36 -13.63
CA PHE A 121 -13.88 2.73 -14.09
C PHE A 121 -15.33 3.05 -14.45
N ARG A 122 -15.74 4.30 -14.31
CA ARG A 122 -17.03 4.77 -14.77
C ARG A 122 -16.90 5.24 -16.20
N HIS A 123 -17.79 4.76 -17.06
CA HIS A 123 -18.02 5.33 -18.38
C HIS A 123 -18.91 6.58 -18.27
N GLU A 124 -18.75 7.49 -19.22
CA GLU A 124 -19.77 8.50 -19.46
C GLU A 124 -21.11 7.78 -19.71
N GLY A 125 -22.10 7.98 -18.84
CA GLY A 125 -23.39 7.31 -18.91
C GLY A 125 -23.67 6.25 -17.82
N ASP A 126 -23.03 6.32 -16.66
CA ASP A 126 -23.32 5.52 -15.43
C ASP A 126 -23.16 4.00 -15.54
N ARG A 127 -22.39 3.49 -16.48
CA ARG A 127 -22.04 2.07 -16.52
C ARG A 127 -20.65 1.85 -15.95
N ASP A 128 -20.55 1.01 -14.91
CA ASP A 128 -19.27 0.53 -14.43
C ASP A 128 -18.65 -0.42 -15.46
N GLY A 129 -17.40 -0.16 -15.82
CA GLY A 129 -16.58 -1.03 -16.65
C GLY A 129 -15.42 -1.62 -15.87
N LEU A 130 -14.78 -2.62 -16.46
CA LEU A 130 -13.52 -3.19 -15.95
C LEU A 130 -12.43 -2.95 -16.98
N ARG A 131 -11.25 -2.55 -16.49
CA ARG A 131 -10.05 -2.50 -17.32
C ARG A 131 -9.57 -3.92 -17.59
N HIS A 132 -9.55 -4.32 -18.84
CA HIS A 132 -9.06 -5.64 -19.23
C HIS A 132 -7.55 -5.76 -19.05
N ALA A 133 -7.08 -6.99 -18.87
CA ALA A 133 -5.67 -7.28 -18.73
C ALA A 133 -4.83 -6.83 -19.95
N SER A 134 -5.40 -6.80 -21.16
CA SER A 134 -4.77 -6.27 -22.36
C SER A 134 -4.52 -4.77 -22.33
N GLU A 135 -5.30 -4.02 -21.54
CA GLU A 135 -5.15 -2.58 -21.31
C GLU A 135 -4.21 -2.31 -20.12
N SER A 136 -3.87 -3.34 -19.36
CA SER A 136 -3.01 -3.23 -18.20
C SER A 136 -1.54 -3.24 -18.62
N ALA A 137 -1.04 -2.09 -19.04
CA ALA A 137 0.40 -1.85 -19.07
C ALA A 137 0.92 -1.55 -17.66
N ILE A 138 2.23 -1.67 -17.48
CA ILE A 138 2.91 -1.01 -16.35
C ILE A 138 2.79 0.50 -16.59
N VAL A 139 2.31 1.24 -15.61
CA VAL A 139 2.03 2.67 -15.75
C VAL A 139 2.83 3.44 -14.70
N GLU A 140 3.63 4.41 -15.13
CA GLU A 140 4.25 5.39 -14.24
C GLU A 140 3.19 6.38 -13.76
N VAL A 141 3.16 6.69 -12.46
CA VAL A 141 2.17 7.55 -11.82
C VAL A 141 2.81 8.41 -10.73
N ASP A 142 2.18 9.54 -10.42
CA ASP A 142 2.68 10.43 -9.37
C ASP A 142 2.41 9.90 -7.96
N VAL A 143 1.27 9.26 -7.77
CA VAL A 143 0.80 8.82 -6.45
C VAL A 143 0.15 7.44 -6.54
N ILE A 144 0.41 6.61 -5.54
CA ILE A 144 -0.24 5.31 -5.35
C ILE A 144 -0.94 5.26 -3.98
N ALA A 145 -1.86 4.32 -3.82
CA ALA A 145 -2.32 3.86 -2.52
C ALA A 145 -1.61 2.53 -2.20
N PRO A 146 -0.88 2.40 -1.08
CA PRO A 146 -0.08 1.21 -0.78
C PRO A 146 -0.95 0.05 -0.27
N ILE A 147 -2.05 -0.22 -0.96
CA ILE A 147 -2.99 -1.32 -0.65
C ILE A 147 -2.28 -2.66 -0.69
N CYS A 148 -1.47 -2.86 -1.74
CA CYS A 148 -0.48 -3.91 -1.88
C CYS A 148 0.60 -3.35 -2.81
N ALA A 149 1.75 -2.99 -2.25
CA ALA A 149 2.79 -2.31 -3.00
C ALA A 149 4.18 -2.79 -2.56
N TRP A 150 5.05 -3.00 -3.54
CA TRP A 150 6.43 -3.40 -3.33
C TRP A 150 7.35 -2.17 -3.33
N ILE A 151 8.38 -2.21 -2.47
CA ILE A 151 9.43 -1.20 -2.39
C ILE A 151 10.75 -1.82 -1.93
N GLU A 152 11.88 -1.30 -2.41
CA GLU A 152 13.19 -1.60 -1.83
C GLU A 152 13.37 -0.83 -0.51
N SER A 153 13.86 -1.50 0.53
CA SER A 153 14.04 -0.91 1.86
C SER A 153 14.89 0.36 1.87
N LYS A 154 15.92 0.41 1.01
CA LYS A 154 16.77 1.61 0.85
C LYS A 154 16.03 2.86 0.36
N ASN A 155 14.87 2.67 -0.29
CA ASN A 155 14.04 3.72 -0.86
C ASN A 155 12.86 4.10 0.05
N TRP A 156 12.76 3.45 1.23
CA TRP A 156 11.71 3.77 2.18
C TRP A 156 11.80 5.22 2.66
N VAL A 157 10.68 5.86 2.73
CA VAL A 157 10.46 7.17 3.37
C VAL A 157 9.30 7.00 4.33
N ASP A 158 9.42 7.46 5.55
CA ASP A 158 8.37 7.30 6.54
C ASP A 158 7.08 7.99 6.10
N PHE A 159 5.98 7.33 6.35
CA PHE A 159 4.67 7.96 6.28
C PHE A 159 4.54 9.05 7.33
N PRO A 160 3.97 10.20 7.03
CA PRO A 160 3.55 11.15 8.06
C PRO A 160 2.51 10.52 8.99
N PRO A 161 2.42 10.98 10.27
CA PRO A 161 1.55 10.41 11.30
C PRO A 161 0.07 10.76 11.06
N LEU A 162 -0.47 10.33 9.93
CA LEU A 162 -1.82 10.62 9.46
C LEU A 162 -2.58 9.35 9.11
N ASN A 163 -3.91 9.41 9.21
CA ASN A 163 -4.81 8.37 8.69
C ASN A 163 -5.25 8.62 7.24
N TRP A 164 -5.05 9.82 6.72
CA TRP A 164 -5.42 10.25 5.38
C TRP A 164 -4.35 11.18 4.81
N TYR A 165 -4.05 11.12 3.54
CA TYR A 165 -2.94 11.83 2.85
C TYR A 165 -1.53 11.36 3.21
N SER A 166 -1.34 10.37 4.09
CA SER A 166 0.02 9.89 4.40
C SER A 166 0.72 9.29 3.20
N ASP A 167 0.00 8.56 2.38
CA ASP A 167 0.50 7.99 1.12
C ASP A 167 0.77 9.06 0.05
N ASP A 168 -0.08 10.09 -0.06
CA ASP A 168 0.15 11.21 -0.98
C ASP A 168 1.44 11.96 -0.63
N ILE A 169 1.62 12.30 0.65
CA ILE A 169 2.80 13.04 1.12
C ILE A 169 4.06 12.19 0.97
N GLN A 170 4.00 10.92 1.33
CA GLN A 170 5.14 10.01 1.16
C GLN A 170 5.56 9.90 -0.30
N CYS A 171 4.61 9.72 -1.23
CA CYS A 171 4.91 9.67 -2.66
C CYS A 171 5.60 10.95 -3.14
N ILE A 172 5.11 12.12 -2.71
CA ILE A 172 5.73 13.43 -3.04
C ILE A 172 7.16 13.50 -2.49
N ASP A 173 7.39 13.05 -1.25
CA ASP A 173 8.72 13.08 -0.64
C ASP A 173 9.70 12.11 -1.32
N MET A 174 9.22 10.97 -1.77
CA MET A 174 10.00 10.04 -2.59
C MET A 174 10.33 10.62 -3.96
N GLN A 175 9.39 11.30 -4.62
CA GLN A 175 9.63 12.00 -5.89
C GLN A 175 10.67 13.13 -5.75
N LYS A 176 10.67 13.87 -4.65
CA LYS A 176 11.72 14.87 -4.35
C LYS A 176 13.11 14.25 -4.23
N LYS A 177 13.21 12.94 -3.96
CA LYS A 177 14.44 12.16 -3.97
C LYS A 177 14.76 11.54 -5.34
N GLY A 178 13.97 11.84 -6.36
CA GLY A 178 14.12 11.31 -7.72
C GLY A 178 13.48 9.94 -7.96
N LEU A 179 12.71 9.43 -7.00
CA LEU A 179 12.04 8.13 -7.14
C LEU A 179 10.74 8.25 -7.94
N LYS A 180 10.43 7.24 -8.72
CA LYS A 180 9.22 7.12 -9.55
C LYS A 180 8.34 5.98 -9.06
N HIS A 181 7.04 6.16 -9.21
CA HIS A 181 6.05 5.16 -8.79
C HIS A 181 5.40 4.51 -9.99
N TYR A 182 5.08 3.24 -9.84
CA TYR A 182 4.54 2.43 -10.92
C TYR A 182 3.32 1.63 -10.45
N ILE A 183 2.38 1.41 -11.35
CA ILE A 183 1.31 0.45 -11.19
C ILE A 183 1.64 -0.76 -12.06
N SER A 184 1.83 -1.91 -11.41
CA SER A 184 2.02 -3.21 -12.02
C SER A 184 0.72 -3.72 -12.65
N ARG A 185 0.84 -4.73 -13.50
CA ARG A 185 -0.30 -5.51 -14.01
C ARG A 185 -0.87 -6.49 -12.97
N ALA A 186 -0.11 -6.76 -11.90
CA ALA A 186 -0.54 -7.63 -10.82
C ALA A 186 -1.82 -7.10 -10.17
N TYR A 187 -2.66 -8.01 -9.70
CA TYR A 187 -3.95 -7.70 -9.10
C TYR A 187 -4.09 -8.34 -7.72
N VAL A 188 -4.70 -7.60 -6.80
CA VAL A 188 -5.25 -8.10 -5.54
C VAL A 188 -6.72 -7.69 -5.43
N HIS A 189 -7.55 -8.54 -4.84
CA HIS A 189 -8.88 -8.11 -4.44
C HIS A 189 -8.77 -7.30 -3.15
N HIS A 190 -9.41 -6.14 -3.08
CA HIS A 190 -9.43 -5.26 -1.92
C HIS A 190 -10.87 -5.05 -1.47
N VAL A 191 -11.18 -5.50 -0.27
CA VAL A 191 -12.52 -5.38 0.30
C VAL A 191 -12.90 -3.91 0.51
N GLY A 192 -11.92 -3.10 0.89
CA GLY A 192 -12.01 -1.65 0.99
C GLY A 192 -12.75 -1.14 2.23
N SER A 193 -12.26 -0.03 2.74
CA SER A 193 -12.88 0.76 3.82
C SER A 193 -13.22 0.01 5.11
N GLN A 194 -12.58 -1.12 5.39
CA GLN A 194 -12.87 -1.91 6.58
C GLN A 194 -12.40 -1.23 7.88
N THR A 195 -11.36 -0.42 7.80
CA THR A 195 -10.78 0.30 8.94
C THR A 195 -11.24 1.75 9.00
N THR A 196 -11.22 2.45 7.87
CA THR A 196 -11.54 3.88 7.80
C THR A 196 -13.04 4.17 7.75
N GLY A 197 -13.86 3.17 7.37
CA GLY A 197 -15.27 3.38 7.06
C GLY A 197 -15.42 4.30 5.83
N HIS A 198 -16.65 4.70 5.53
CA HIS A 198 -16.93 5.64 4.43
C HIS A 198 -16.95 7.10 4.94
N LYS A 199 -15.85 7.56 5.56
CA LYS A 199 -15.75 8.86 6.19
C LYS A 199 -14.62 9.75 5.65
N PRO A 200 -14.46 9.89 4.32
CA PRO A 200 -13.34 10.63 3.74
C PRO A 200 -13.30 12.09 4.17
N MET A 201 -14.45 12.75 4.36
CA MET A 201 -14.50 14.14 4.80
C MET A 201 -13.99 14.33 6.23
N GLU A 202 -14.37 13.44 7.16
CA GLU A 202 -13.89 13.51 8.55
C GLU A 202 -12.38 13.30 8.60
N LEU A 203 -11.86 12.32 7.84
CA LEU A 203 -10.43 12.02 7.77
C LEU A 203 -9.65 13.17 7.13
N THR A 204 -10.19 13.78 6.07
CA THR A 204 -9.63 14.98 5.47
C THR A 204 -9.53 16.11 6.49
N GLN A 205 -10.64 16.44 7.17
CA GLN A 205 -10.67 17.50 8.18
C GLN A 205 -9.67 17.25 9.32
N ALA A 206 -9.54 16.01 9.77
CA ALA A 206 -8.58 15.63 10.81
C ALA A 206 -7.11 15.79 10.36
N SER A 207 -6.82 15.67 9.08
CA SER A 207 -5.45 15.77 8.54
C SER A 207 -5.00 17.21 8.26
N ILE A 208 -5.95 18.13 7.99
CA ILE A 208 -5.65 19.52 7.59
C ILE A 208 -4.75 20.27 8.61
N PRO A 209 -4.98 20.21 9.93
CA PRO A 209 -4.15 20.95 10.90
C PRO A 209 -2.68 20.54 10.79
N TRP A 210 -2.42 19.22 10.78
CA TRP A 210 -1.06 18.69 10.67
C TRP A 210 -0.40 19.11 9.35
N ILE A 211 -1.12 19.02 8.23
CA ILE A 211 -0.60 19.38 6.90
C ILE A 211 -0.30 20.88 6.84
N ARG A 212 -1.15 21.73 7.39
CA ARG A 212 -0.90 23.20 7.46
C ARG A 212 0.34 23.54 8.27
N GLU A 213 0.58 22.84 9.36
CA GLU A 213 1.72 23.07 10.24
C GLU A 213 3.03 22.53 9.65
N ASN A 214 3.01 21.30 9.11
CA ASN A 214 4.23 20.60 8.74
C ASN A 214 4.52 20.63 7.23
N ARG A 215 3.53 20.90 6.40
CA ARG A 215 3.63 20.92 4.93
C ARG A 215 2.78 22.07 4.34
N PRO A 216 3.10 23.33 4.71
CA PRO A 216 2.31 24.50 4.29
C PRO A 216 2.19 24.63 2.77
N GLU A 217 3.22 24.22 2.01
CA GLU A 217 3.20 24.21 0.56
C GLU A 217 2.14 23.28 -0.03
N LEU A 218 1.91 22.12 0.61
CA LEU A 218 0.86 21.19 0.20
C LEU A 218 -0.52 21.66 0.66
N ALA A 219 -0.59 22.25 1.85
CA ALA A 219 -1.83 22.82 2.35
C ALA A 219 -2.34 23.94 1.42
N GLU A 220 -1.45 24.79 0.93
CA GLU A 220 -1.79 25.85 -0.02
C GLU A 220 -2.26 25.29 -1.37
N LEU A 221 -1.63 24.18 -1.82
CA LEU A 221 -2.00 23.52 -3.07
C LEU A 221 -3.36 22.81 -2.97
N TRP A 222 -3.60 22.07 -1.88
CA TRP A 222 -4.75 21.15 -1.76
C TRP A 222 -5.99 21.79 -1.13
N PHE A 223 -5.81 22.79 -0.28
CA PHE A 223 -6.87 23.37 0.55
C PHE A 223 -6.99 24.89 0.35
N LYS A 224 -6.68 25.40 -0.86
CA LYS A 224 -6.95 26.80 -1.20
C LYS A 224 -8.39 27.12 -0.85
N SER A 225 -8.57 28.06 0.08
CA SER A 225 -9.89 28.64 0.33
C SER A 225 -10.31 29.34 -0.96
N ASN A 226 -11.36 28.84 -1.62
CA ASN A 226 -12.09 29.60 -2.61
C ASN A 226 -12.81 30.77 -1.92
#